data_32a00cc6985ef42d77c4bea273c2bccc
#
_entry.id   32a00cc6985ef42d77c4bea273c2bccc
#
_cell.length_a   1.000
_cell.length_b   1.000
_cell.length_c   1.000
_cell.angle_alpha   90.00
_cell.angle_beta   90.00
_cell.angle_gamma   90.00
#
_symmetry.space_group_name_H-M   'P 1'
#
loop_
_entity.id
_entity.type
_entity.pdbx_description
1 polymer ?
#
loop_
_entity_poly.entity_id
_entity_poly.type
_entity_poly.pdbx_seq_one_letter_code
_entity_poly.pdbx_strand_id
1 'polypeptide(L)'
;MAKEKNTDLMVAKLLDASHISYRAEESGIKEIDEALKTASKRGTKNRGYPEFVGLSRGFVLIIEDKADLDKHVLLDNSGALCVKEKAKTDYAINGAVHYARHISENTGFKKVFAFGASGDEKHHIIQPVFVEGTEIQILDPVETFENFSEENIEKYYREVILGETPKEVVELEEIIRLAKDLHEDLRNYGQLGETEKPLVVSAILLALSDPNFQVDSLIGDDIKPDGMKIFDALSNYLDRVKVSPDTKKKAILDQFSIVQNRVNLNRTHNQLGKTPLRYFTEFIKDNVYHTIRRNTPEDVLGRFYGE
;
A
#
# COMPACT_ATOMS: atom_id res chain seq x y z
N MET A 1 -28.50 25.24 17.69
CA MET A 1 -29.50 24.16 17.44
C MET A 1 -29.74 23.87 15.96
N ALA A 2 -30.22 24.79 15.08
CA ALA A 2 -30.45 24.44 13.67
C ALA A 2 -29.15 24.23 12.86
N LYS A 3 -28.11 25.00 13.13
CA LYS A 3 -26.80 24.87 12.44
C LYS A 3 -26.03 23.62 12.88
N GLU A 4 -26.04 23.24 14.15
CA GLU A 4 -25.39 22.02 14.65
C GLU A 4 -26.01 20.78 14.01
N LYS A 5 -27.35 20.69 13.93
CA LYS A 5 -28.03 19.58 13.24
C LYS A 5 -27.63 19.41 11.77
N ASN A 6 -27.22 20.49 11.10
CA ASN A 6 -26.73 20.40 9.72
C ASN A 6 -25.34 19.80 9.66
N THR A 7 -24.49 20.11 10.64
CA THR A 7 -23.13 19.53 10.76
C THR A 7 -23.24 18.05 11.11
N ASP A 8 -24.07 17.68 12.11
CA ASP A 8 -24.35 16.28 12.47
C ASP A 8 -24.78 15.47 11.24
N LEU A 9 -25.72 16.03 10.43
CA LEU A 9 -26.20 15.35 9.23
C LEU A 9 -25.13 15.21 8.15
N MET A 10 -24.27 16.22 7.97
CA MET A 10 -23.14 16.16 7.08
C MET A 10 -22.16 15.06 7.49
N VAL A 11 -21.77 15.03 8.78
CA VAL A 11 -20.88 13.99 9.31
C VAL A 11 -21.47 12.60 9.12
N ALA A 12 -22.75 12.42 9.46
CA ALA A 12 -23.45 11.15 9.28
C ALA A 12 -23.40 10.67 7.81
N LYS A 13 -23.69 11.56 6.85
CA LYS A 13 -23.62 11.25 5.42
C LYS A 13 -22.21 10.84 4.97
N LEU A 14 -21.18 11.49 5.50
CA LEU A 14 -19.79 11.17 5.16
C LEU A 14 -19.34 9.82 5.77
N LEU A 15 -19.80 9.50 6.99
CA LEU A 15 -19.60 8.19 7.61
C LEU A 15 -20.29 7.08 6.83
N ASP A 16 -21.57 7.30 6.42
CA ASP A 16 -22.31 6.36 5.59
C ASP A 16 -21.63 6.14 4.22
N ALA A 17 -21.19 7.21 3.57
CA ALA A 17 -20.48 7.14 2.30
C ALA A 17 -19.15 6.39 2.39
N SER A 18 -18.51 6.42 3.56
CA SER A 18 -17.27 5.70 3.86
C SER A 18 -17.51 4.29 4.42
N HIS A 19 -18.75 3.80 4.43
CA HIS A 19 -19.14 2.49 4.94
C HIS A 19 -18.72 2.22 6.40
N ILE A 20 -18.71 3.26 7.24
CA ILE A 20 -18.37 3.15 8.65
C ILE A 20 -19.64 2.95 9.46
N SER A 21 -19.67 1.90 10.28
CA SER A 21 -20.76 1.68 11.25
C SER A 21 -20.55 2.55 12.47
N TYR A 22 -21.55 3.34 12.84
CA TYR A 22 -21.50 4.26 13.98
C TYR A 22 -22.82 4.30 14.74
N ARG A 23 -22.80 4.86 15.96
CA ARG A 23 -23.97 5.23 16.76
C ARG A 23 -23.80 6.65 17.28
N ALA A 24 -24.91 7.32 17.50
CA ALA A 24 -24.92 8.62 18.17
C ALA A 24 -24.94 8.42 19.69
N GLU A 25 -24.12 9.20 20.40
CA GLU A 25 -24.08 9.29 21.89
C GLU A 25 -23.63 7.99 22.61
N GLU A 26 -23.53 6.87 21.95
CA GLU A 26 -23.12 5.57 22.50
C GLU A 26 -22.39 4.72 21.46
N SER A 27 -21.71 3.66 21.87
CA SER A 27 -21.03 2.73 20.97
C SER A 27 -21.83 1.45 20.68
N GLY A 28 -22.70 1.06 21.60
CA GLY A 28 -23.31 -0.27 21.65
C GLY A 28 -22.36 -1.36 22.15
N ILE A 29 -21.14 -1.01 22.55
CA ILE A 29 -20.14 -1.89 23.13
C ILE A 29 -20.09 -1.64 24.63
N LYS A 30 -20.44 -2.64 25.40
CA LYS A 30 -20.61 -2.51 26.87
C LYS A 30 -19.42 -1.85 27.55
N GLU A 31 -18.20 -2.22 27.19
CA GLU A 31 -16.98 -1.71 27.82
C GLU A 31 -16.77 -0.21 27.55
N ILE A 32 -17.01 0.24 26.32
CA ILE A 32 -16.90 1.65 25.92
C ILE A 32 -18.03 2.45 26.60
N ASP A 33 -19.25 1.94 26.54
CA ASP A 33 -20.42 2.62 27.12
C ASP A 33 -20.34 2.73 28.64
N GLU A 34 -19.72 1.76 29.34
CA GLU A 34 -19.39 1.85 30.77
C GLU A 34 -18.35 2.94 31.05
N ALA A 35 -17.27 3.02 30.23
CA ALA A 35 -16.30 4.09 30.36
C ALA A 35 -16.92 5.47 30.14
N LEU A 36 -17.82 5.61 29.17
CA LEU A 36 -18.52 6.87 28.90
C LEU A 36 -19.37 7.36 30.07
N LYS A 37 -19.80 6.48 30.99
CA LYS A 37 -20.60 6.90 32.17
C LYS A 37 -19.91 7.92 33.07
N THR A 38 -18.59 8.02 32.99
CA THR A 38 -17.80 8.96 33.81
C THR A 38 -17.02 9.98 32.98
N ALA A 39 -17.27 10.05 31.65
CA ALA A 39 -16.49 10.82 30.70
C ALA A 39 -16.99 12.25 30.46
N SER A 40 -17.73 12.87 31.42
CA SER A 40 -18.22 14.24 31.25
C SER A 40 -17.09 15.25 30.96
N LYS A 41 -17.25 16.05 29.91
CA LYS A 41 -16.34 17.16 29.57
C LYS A 41 -16.19 18.19 30.70
N ARG A 42 -17.18 18.27 31.58
CA ARG A 42 -17.23 19.23 32.71
C ARG A 42 -16.55 18.71 33.98
N GLY A 43 -15.92 17.55 33.94
CA GLY A 43 -15.23 16.99 35.11
C GLY A 43 -16.14 16.53 36.25
N THR A 44 -17.45 16.48 36.03
CA THR A 44 -18.46 16.12 37.05
C THR A 44 -18.58 14.62 37.31
N LYS A 45 -17.77 13.79 36.62
CA LYS A 45 -17.88 12.32 36.63
C LYS A 45 -19.26 11.79 36.21
N ASN A 46 -20.03 12.59 35.51
CA ASN A 46 -21.29 12.18 34.89
C ASN A 46 -21.01 11.58 33.50
N ARG A 47 -22.04 11.03 32.87
CA ARG A 47 -21.97 10.48 31.53
C ARG A 47 -21.51 11.54 30.50
N GLY A 48 -20.59 11.15 29.63
CA GLY A 48 -20.23 11.87 28.45
C GLY A 48 -21.03 11.37 27.24
N TYR A 49 -21.30 12.27 26.32
CA TYR A 49 -22.06 12.01 25.09
C TYR A 49 -21.26 12.52 23.90
N PRO A 50 -20.40 11.69 23.28
CA PRO A 50 -19.79 12.03 21.98
C PRO A 50 -20.87 12.06 20.90
N GLU A 51 -20.74 12.90 19.89
CA GLU A 51 -21.74 13.00 18.82
C GLU A 51 -21.87 11.67 18.08
N PHE A 52 -20.73 11.06 17.68
CA PHE A 52 -20.74 9.72 17.07
C PHE A 52 -19.62 8.85 17.64
N VAL A 53 -19.91 7.56 17.75
CA VAL A 53 -18.96 6.51 18.13
C VAL A 53 -19.02 5.38 17.12
N GLY A 54 -17.88 5.04 16.52
CA GLY A 54 -17.73 3.92 15.60
C GLY A 54 -16.65 2.94 16.06
N LEU A 55 -16.65 1.75 15.46
CA LEU A 55 -15.59 0.77 15.61
C LEU A 55 -15.17 0.25 14.23
N SER A 56 -13.88 0.24 13.96
CA SER A 56 -13.31 -0.26 12.74
C SER A 56 -12.06 -1.08 13.07
N ARG A 57 -12.08 -2.39 12.81
CA ARG A 57 -10.95 -3.31 13.05
C ARG A 57 -10.26 -3.18 14.42
N GLY A 58 -11.03 -2.92 15.48
CA GLY A 58 -10.49 -2.73 16.84
C GLY A 58 -10.01 -1.31 17.16
N PHE A 59 -10.07 -0.39 16.21
CA PHE A 59 -9.92 1.05 16.46
C PHE A 59 -11.25 1.64 16.80
N VAL A 60 -11.31 2.43 17.89
CA VAL A 60 -12.49 3.22 18.22
C VAL A 60 -12.43 4.54 17.48
N LEU A 61 -13.52 4.94 16.87
CA LEU A 61 -13.68 6.22 16.17
C LEU A 61 -14.59 7.11 17.02
N ILE A 62 -14.11 8.26 17.45
CA ILE A 62 -14.87 9.25 18.23
C ILE A 62 -14.98 10.52 17.43
N ILE A 63 -16.17 10.96 17.13
CA ILE A 63 -16.39 12.19 16.37
C ILE A 63 -17.12 13.20 17.26
N GLU A 64 -16.61 14.42 17.26
CA GLU A 64 -17.27 15.61 17.79
C GLU A 64 -17.36 16.65 16.69
N ASP A 65 -18.48 17.29 16.61
CA ASP A 65 -18.68 18.32 15.61
C ASP A 65 -19.06 19.69 16.19
N LYS A 66 -18.85 20.73 15.40
CA LYS A 66 -19.22 22.11 15.69
C LYS A 66 -19.64 22.83 14.39
N ALA A 67 -20.72 23.57 14.47
CA ALA A 67 -21.21 24.29 13.30
C ALA A 67 -20.27 25.41 12.82
N ASP A 68 -19.49 25.98 13.70
CA ASP A 68 -18.61 27.11 13.38
C ASP A 68 -17.16 26.62 13.19
N LEU A 69 -16.54 27.00 12.08
CA LEU A 69 -15.14 26.67 11.79
C LEU A 69 -14.16 27.18 12.85
N ASP A 70 -14.46 28.35 13.48
CA ASP A 70 -13.65 28.92 14.57
C ASP A 70 -13.69 28.08 15.85
N LYS A 71 -14.57 27.08 15.91
CA LYS A 71 -14.71 26.11 17.00
C LYS A 71 -14.07 24.75 16.69
N HIS A 72 -13.16 24.70 15.73
CA HIS A 72 -12.50 23.47 15.34
C HIS A 72 -11.52 22.97 16.40
N VAL A 73 -10.55 23.79 16.77
CA VAL A 73 -9.50 23.43 17.74
C VAL A 73 -9.09 24.63 18.60
N LEU A 74 -8.81 24.39 19.88
CA LEU A 74 -8.18 25.37 20.76
C LEU A 74 -6.85 24.82 21.26
N LEU A 75 -5.79 25.55 20.96
CA LEU A 75 -4.44 25.30 21.47
C LEU A 75 -4.16 26.22 22.68
N ASP A 76 -3.25 25.81 23.52
CA ASP A 76 -2.72 26.64 24.60
C ASP A 76 -1.51 27.49 24.11
N ASN A 77 -0.91 28.24 24.99
CA ASN A 77 0.22 29.13 24.68
C ASN A 77 1.50 28.37 24.24
N SER A 78 1.58 27.08 24.47
CA SER A 78 2.69 26.23 24.03
C SER A 78 2.44 25.56 22.66
N GLY A 79 1.25 25.72 22.10
CA GLY A 79 0.82 25.06 20.87
C GLY A 79 0.24 23.63 21.11
N ALA A 80 0.10 23.20 22.34
CA ALA A 80 -0.55 21.93 22.67
C ALA A 80 -2.07 22.06 22.76
N LEU A 81 -2.78 20.94 22.67
CA LEU A 81 -4.24 20.94 22.85
C LEU A 81 -4.64 21.44 24.24
N CYS A 82 -5.47 22.48 24.27
CA CYS A 82 -5.97 23.03 25.53
C CYS A 82 -6.89 22.01 26.24
N VAL A 83 -6.55 21.65 27.49
CA VAL A 83 -7.27 20.65 28.29
C VAL A 83 -8.32 21.24 29.23
N LYS A 84 -8.53 22.56 29.19
CA LYS A 84 -9.52 23.25 30.04
C LYS A 84 -10.94 22.83 29.68
N GLU A 85 -11.85 22.86 30.66
CA GLU A 85 -13.25 22.48 30.47
C GLU A 85 -13.91 23.20 29.29
N LYS A 86 -13.72 24.52 29.18
CA LYS A 86 -14.26 25.29 28.06
C LYS A 86 -13.77 24.81 26.70
N ALA A 87 -12.49 24.42 26.60
CA ALA A 87 -11.95 23.88 25.34
C ALA A 87 -12.63 22.57 24.94
N LYS A 88 -12.78 21.64 25.89
CA LYS A 88 -13.43 20.35 25.66
C LYS A 88 -14.91 20.48 25.29
N THR A 89 -15.59 21.51 25.79
CA THR A 89 -17.03 21.76 25.53
C THR A 89 -17.27 22.48 24.21
N ASP A 90 -16.45 23.51 23.94
CA ASP A 90 -16.71 24.45 22.85
C ASP A 90 -16.00 24.12 21.54
N TYR A 91 -14.97 23.24 21.54
CA TYR A 91 -14.16 22.94 20.38
C TYR A 91 -14.20 21.44 20.01
N ALA A 92 -14.35 21.19 18.71
CA ALA A 92 -14.57 19.85 18.19
C ALA A 92 -13.41 18.89 18.54
N ILE A 93 -12.18 19.22 18.15
CA ILE A 93 -11.00 18.36 18.42
C ILE A 93 -10.79 18.16 19.91
N ASN A 94 -10.87 19.23 20.73
CA ASN A 94 -10.63 19.12 22.16
C ASN A 94 -11.67 18.23 22.84
N GLY A 95 -12.92 18.25 22.38
CA GLY A 95 -13.98 17.39 22.84
C GLY A 95 -13.77 15.93 22.44
N ALA A 96 -13.45 15.68 21.18
CA ALA A 96 -13.20 14.33 20.66
C ALA A 96 -12.01 13.67 21.37
N VAL A 97 -10.90 14.39 21.52
CA VAL A 97 -9.68 13.91 22.21
C VAL A 97 -9.96 13.63 23.70
N HIS A 98 -10.81 14.43 24.35
CA HIS A 98 -11.21 14.16 25.73
C HIS A 98 -11.85 12.77 25.88
N TYR A 99 -12.80 12.43 25.03
CA TYR A 99 -13.44 11.10 25.04
C TYR A 99 -12.48 10.00 24.60
N ALA A 100 -11.69 10.23 23.57
CA ALA A 100 -10.72 9.26 23.08
C ALA A 100 -9.71 8.86 24.17
N ARG A 101 -9.14 9.83 24.89
CA ARG A 101 -8.26 9.56 26.03
C ARG A 101 -8.98 8.78 27.13
N HIS A 102 -10.18 9.19 27.48
CA HIS A 102 -10.94 8.53 28.54
C HIS A 102 -11.20 7.06 28.20
N ILE A 103 -11.56 6.76 26.95
CA ILE A 103 -11.75 5.38 26.47
C ILE A 103 -10.44 4.62 26.47
N SER A 104 -9.38 5.16 25.87
CA SER A 104 -8.07 4.52 25.81
C SER A 104 -7.48 4.20 27.17
N GLU A 105 -7.67 5.08 28.16
CA GLU A 105 -7.19 4.88 29.53
C GLU A 105 -8.01 3.85 30.32
N ASN A 106 -9.34 3.80 30.12
CA ASN A 106 -10.28 3.05 30.98
C ASN A 106 -10.84 1.77 30.32
N THR A 107 -10.42 1.41 29.11
CA THR A 107 -10.88 0.21 28.40
C THR A 107 -9.72 -0.58 27.82
N GLY A 108 -10.01 -1.78 27.29
CA GLY A 108 -9.08 -2.56 26.47
C GLY A 108 -8.84 -1.96 25.09
N PHE A 109 -9.66 -1.01 24.64
CA PHE A 109 -9.52 -0.31 23.35
C PHE A 109 -8.49 0.81 23.47
N LYS A 110 -7.22 0.49 23.22
CA LYS A 110 -6.09 1.43 23.40
C LYS A 110 -5.92 2.41 22.25
N LYS A 111 -6.27 2.00 21.01
CA LYS A 111 -6.10 2.78 19.80
C LYS A 111 -7.40 3.46 19.41
N VAL A 112 -7.42 4.77 19.50
CA VAL A 112 -8.60 5.58 19.23
C VAL A 112 -8.26 6.68 18.21
N PHE A 113 -9.05 6.78 17.15
CA PHE A 113 -9.04 7.95 16.27
C PHE A 113 -10.16 8.90 16.73
N ALA A 114 -9.76 10.08 17.20
CA ALA A 114 -10.65 11.18 17.50
C ALA A 114 -10.76 12.11 16.31
N PHE A 115 -11.95 12.58 15.99
CA PHE A 115 -12.19 13.49 14.88
C PHE A 115 -12.88 14.75 15.36
N GLY A 116 -12.31 15.89 15.05
CA GLY A 116 -13.04 17.14 15.06
C GLY A 116 -13.62 17.42 13.69
N ALA A 117 -14.93 17.60 13.59
CA ALA A 117 -15.59 18.06 12.38
C ALA A 117 -16.16 19.46 12.62
N SER A 118 -15.97 20.40 11.70
CA SER A 118 -16.49 21.76 11.86
C SER A 118 -16.94 22.35 10.54
N GLY A 119 -18.05 23.12 10.56
CA GLY A 119 -18.58 23.76 9.38
C GLY A 119 -19.86 23.13 8.81
N ASP A 120 -20.07 23.25 7.52
CA ASP A 120 -21.26 22.78 6.82
C ASP A 120 -20.91 22.03 5.51
N GLU A 121 -21.91 21.55 4.77
CA GLU A 121 -21.71 20.80 3.52
C GLU A 121 -20.84 21.55 2.46
N LYS A 122 -20.78 22.87 2.50
CA LYS A 122 -20.02 23.65 1.53
C LYS A 122 -18.60 23.94 1.97
N HIS A 123 -18.41 24.16 3.28
CA HIS A 123 -17.14 24.50 3.86
C HIS A 123 -17.01 23.80 5.21
N HIS A 124 -16.21 22.77 5.26
CA HIS A 124 -15.95 22.00 6.49
C HIS A 124 -14.47 21.61 6.60
N ILE A 125 -14.09 21.26 7.81
CA ILE A 125 -12.82 20.68 8.16
C ILE A 125 -13.09 19.42 8.95
N ILE A 126 -12.50 18.30 8.57
CA ILE A 126 -12.47 17.05 9.32
C ILE A 126 -11.02 16.77 9.63
N GLN A 127 -10.66 16.77 10.90
CA GLN A 127 -9.27 16.54 11.29
C GLN A 127 -9.17 15.37 12.27
N PRO A 128 -8.45 14.30 11.88
CA PRO A 128 -8.20 13.18 12.75
C PRO A 128 -7.08 13.48 13.76
N VAL A 129 -7.19 12.86 14.93
CA VAL A 129 -6.18 12.83 15.98
C VAL A 129 -6.07 11.40 16.47
N PHE A 130 -4.88 10.81 16.38
CA PHE A 130 -4.65 9.51 16.97
C PHE A 130 -4.32 9.62 18.45
N VAL A 131 -4.96 8.75 19.26
CA VAL A 131 -4.80 8.74 20.72
C VAL A 131 -4.50 7.31 21.18
N GLU A 132 -3.40 7.14 21.90
CA GLU A 132 -3.06 5.89 22.58
C GLU A 132 -2.54 6.18 23.99
N GLY A 133 -3.40 5.94 25.00
CA GLY A 133 -3.13 6.34 26.39
C GLY A 133 -2.96 7.86 26.54
N THR A 134 -1.76 8.30 26.89
CA THR A 134 -1.40 9.73 27.02
C THR A 134 -0.84 10.33 25.74
N GLU A 135 -0.47 9.51 24.77
CA GLU A 135 0.08 9.97 23.50
C GLU A 135 -1.03 10.49 22.57
N ILE A 136 -0.75 11.63 21.96
CA ILE A 136 -1.69 12.32 21.05
C ILE A 136 -0.91 12.78 19.85
N GLN A 137 -1.35 12.37 18.66
CA GLN A 137 -0.80 12.80 17.39
C GLN A 137 -1.91 13.47 16.56
N ILE A 138 -1.80 14.78 16.35
CA ILE A 138 -2.68 15.53 15.45
C ILE A 138 -2.24 15.24 14.02
N LEU A 139 -3.18 14.86 13.17
CA LEU A 139 -2.93 14.49 11.78
C LEU A 139 -3.44 15.59 10.84
N ASP A 140 -3.06 15.50 9.57
CA ASP A 140 -3.56 16.42 8.55
C ASP A 140 -5.07 16.26 8.35
N PRO A 141 -5.80 17.34 8.04
CA PRO A 141 -7.22 17.27 7.72
C PRO A 141 -7.50 16.32 6.54
N VAL A 142 -8.65 15.68 6.58
CA VAL A 142 -9.14 14.77 5.54
C VAL A 142 -10.47 15.27 4.97
N GLU A 143 -10.79 14.87 3.73
CA GLU A 143 -12.06 15.25 3.11
C GLU A 143 -13.20 14.29 3.47
N THR A 144 -12.86 13.01 3.70
CA THR A 144 -13.81 11.93 4.00
C THR A 144 -13.28 10.99 5.07
N PHE A 145 -14.12 10.07 5.55
CA PHE A 145 -13.68 9.04 6.50
C PHE A 145 -13.21 7.74 5.82
N GLU A 146 -13.01 7.70 4.51
CA GLU A 146 -12.68 6.48 3.74
C GLU A 146 -11.43 5.75 4.26
N ASN A 147 -10.40 6.50 4.66
CA ASN A 147 -9.17 5.93 5.24
C ASN A 147 -9.40 5.21 6.58
N PHE A 148 -10.55 5.41 7.21
CA PHE A 148 -10.90 4.85 8.51
C PHE A 148 -11.96 3.74 8.42
N SER A 149 -12.33 3.34 7.21
CA SER A 149 -13.16 2.16 6.96
C SER A 149 -12.49 0.87 7.40
N GLU A 150 -13.25 -0.22 7.57
CA GLU A 150 -12.68 -1.53 7.93
C GLU A 150 -11.63 -2.04 6.91
N GLU A 151 -11.70 -1.62 5.67
CA GLU A 151 -10.77 -2.00 4.62
C GLU A 151 -9.43 -1.25 4.71
N ASN A 152 -9.46 0.04 5.10
CA ASN A 152 -8.33 0.95 4.95
C ASN A 152 -7.63 1.32 6.27
N ILE A 153 -8.30 1.21 7.41
CA ILE A 153 -7.81 1.78 8.69
C ILE A 153 -6.47 1.18 9.14
N GLU A 154 -6.26 -0.13 8.93
CA GLU A 154 -4.99 -0.76 9.30
C GLU A 154 -3.83 -0.26 8.44
N LYS A 155 -4.08 -0.07 7.13
CA LYS A 155 -3.09 0.50 6.20
C LYS A 155 -2.77 1.93 6.62
N TYR A 156 -3.79 2.76 6.84
CA TYR A 156 -3.60 4.14 7.29
C TYR A 156 -2.82 4.23 8.61
N TYR A 157 -3.15 3.39 9.59
CA TYR A 157 -2.42 3.33 10.86
C TYR A 157 -0.94 2.99 10.67
N ARG A 158 -0.63 1.99 9.85
CA ARG A 158 0.76 1.58 9.60
C ARG A 158 1.56 2.66 8.88
N GLU A 159 0.98 3.24 7.84
CA GLU A 159 1.67 4.25 7.02
C GLU A 159 1.81 5.60 7.72
N VAL A 160 0.72 6.09 8.34
CA VAL A 160 0.67 7.46 8.88
C VAL A 160 1.11 7.52 10.34
N ILE A 161 0.69 6.57 11.18
CA ILE A 161 1.01 6.59 12.61
C ILE A 161 2.36 5.93 12.87
N LEU A 162 2.60 4.74 12.30
CA LEU A 162 3.86 4.02 12.52
C LEU A 162 4.97 4.45 11.56
N GLY A 163 4.68 5.24 10.52
CA GLY A 163 5.65 5.67 9.52
C GLY A 163 6.22 4.54 8.68
N GLU A 164 5.48 3.43 8.54
CA GLU A 164 5.88 2.31 7.71
C GLU A 164 5.81 2.70 6.24
N THR A 165 6.86 2.43 5.49
CA THR A 165 6.84 2.61 4.04
C THR A 165 5.86 1.61 3.43
N PRO A 166 4.94 2.03 2.54
CA PRO A 166 4.02 1.12 1.87
C PRO A 166 4.75 -0.06 1.23
N LYS A 167 4.25 -1.26 1.44
CA LYS A 167 4.89 -2.48 0.93
C LYS A 167 5.08 -2.45 -0.58
N GLU A 168 4.12 -1.86 -1.30
CA GLU A 168 4.19 -1.69 -2.75
C GLU A 168 5.34 -0.77 -3.20
N VAL A 169 5.68 0.26 -2.39
CA VAL A 169 6.81 1.17 -2.68
C VAL A 169 8.13 0.45 -2.48
N VAL A 170 8.27 -0.31 -1.40
CA VAL A 170 9.47 -1.12 -1.12
C VAL A 170 9.68 -2.16 -2.22
N GLU A 171 8.62 -2.88 -2.61
CA GLU A 171 8.69 -3.87 -3.71
C GLU A 171 9.08 -3.20 -5.03
N LEU A 172 8.58 -2.00 -5.32
CA LEU A 172 8.92 -1.25 -6.54
C LEU A 172 10.38 -0.79 -6.55
N GLU A 173 10.86 -0.21 -5.45
CA GLU A 173 12.27 0.23 -5.33
C GLU A 173 13.22 -0.96 -5.46
N GLU A 174 12.87 -2.11 -4.91
CA GLU A 174 13.66 -3.33 -5.04
C GLU A 174 13.68 -3.84 -6.48
N ILE A 175 12.54 -3.81 -7.19
CA ILE A 175 12.47 -4.18 -8.61
C ILE A 175 13.36 -3.25 -9.46
N ILE A 176 13.31 -1.94 -9.23
CA ILE A 176 14.15 -0.96 -9.95
C ILE A 176 15.63 -1.23 -9.70
N ARG A 177 16.01 -1.51 -8.45
CA ARG A 177 17.39 -1.85 -8.11
C ARG A 177 17.84 -3.13 -8.82
N LEU A 178 17.03 -4.19 -8.76
CA LEU A 178 17.31 -5.46 -9.44
C LEU A 178 17.38 -5.31 -10.95
N ALA A 179 16.56 -4.44 -11.55
CA ALA A 179 16.61 -4.12 -12.97
C ALA A 179 17.93 -3.45 -13.35
N LYS A 180 18.40 -2.50 -12.55
CA LYS A 180 19.72 -1.83 -12.77
C LYS A 180 20.87 -2.83 -12.69
N ASP A 181 20.88 -3.69 -11.68
CA ASP A 181 21.91 -4.72 -11.51
C ASP A 181 21.92 -5.68 -12.70
N LEU A 182 20.75 -6.17 -13.13
CA LEU A 182 20.64 -7.04 -14.31
C LEU A 182 21.07 -6.32 -15.60
N HIS A 183 20.73 -5.04 -15.75
CA HIS A 183 21.12 -4.24 -16.91
C HIS A 183 22.65 -4.11 -17.05
N GLU A 184 23.34 -3.89 -15.93
CA GLU A 184 24.79 -3.87 -15.86
C GLU A 184 25.40 -5.24 -16.18
N ASP A 185 24.84 -6.32 -15.65
CA ASP A 185 25.32 -7.68 -15.87
C ASP A 185 25.12 -8.14 -17.31
N LEU A 186 23.99 -7.79 -17.94
CA LEU A 186 23.72 -8.04 -19.37
C LEU A 186 24.78 -7.37 -20.26
N ARG A 187 25.22 -6.15 -19.88
CA ARG A 187 26.30 -5.45 -20.55
C ARG A 187 27.66 -6.10 -20.31
N ASN A 188 27.98 -6.38 -19.05
CA ASN A 188 29.32 -6.80 -18.65
C ASN A 188 29.60 -8.26 -19.00
N TYR A 189 28.67 -9.17 -18.74
CA TYR A 189 28.83 -10.60 -18.98
C TYR A 189 28.29 -11.06 -20.34
N GLY A 190 27.14 -10.47 -20.76
CA GLY A 190 26.51 -10.79 -22.04
C GLY A 190 27.07 -10.03 -23.22
N GLN A 191 27.77 -8.92 -22.98
CA GLN A 191 28.24 -7.97 -24.01
C GLN A 191 27.10 -7.52 -24.94
N LEU A 192 25.95 -7.24 -24.36
CA LEU A 192 24.74 -6.88 -25.09
C LEU A 192 24.61 -5.36 -25.21
N GLY A 193 24.21 -4.91 -26.41
CA GLY A 193 23.80 -3.54 -26.66
C GLY A 193 22.42 -3.23 -26.12
N GLU A 194 22.06 -1.95 -26.06
CA GLU A 194 20.81 -1.48 -25.47
C GLU A 194 19.54 -2.13 -26.09
N THR A 195 19.54 -2.34 -27.39
CA THR A 195 18.43 -2.97 -28.14
C THR A 195 18.38 -4.50 -27.98
N GLU A 196 19.49 -5.12 -27.58
CA GLU A 196 19.61 -6.57 -27.42
C GLU A 196 19.21 -7.07 -26.04
N LYS A 197 19.45 -6.27 -25.00
CA LYS A 197 19.12 -6.60 -23.60
C LYS A 197 17.64 -6.98 -23.42
N PRO A 198 16.66 -6.16 -23.89
CA PRO A 198 15.26 -6.49 -23.79
C PRO A 198 14.89 -7.80 -24.49
N LEU A 199 15.52 -8.09 -25.64
CA LEU A 199 15.25 -9.33 -26.37
C LEU A 199 15.70 -10.56 -25.58
N VAL A 200 16.89 -10.52 -24.97
CA VAL A 200 17.41 -11.63 -24.17
C VAL A 200 16.54 -11.85 -22.92
N VAL A 201 16.18 -10.77 -22.18
CA VAL A 201 15.32 -10.88 -21.00
C VAL A 201 13.94 -11.41 -21.37
N SER A 202 13.33 -10.92 -22.45
CA SER A 202 12.02 -11.39 -22.89
C SER A 202 12.06 -12.86 -23.34
N ALA A 203 13.12 -13.28 -24.03
CA ALA A 203 13.30 -14.69 -24.41
C ALA A 203 13.37 -15.61 -23.17
N ILE A 204 14.11 -15.20 -22.15
CA ILE A 204 14.22 -15.94 -20.88
C ILE A 204 12.87 -15.99 -20.16
N LEU A 205 12.13 -14.90 -20.05
CA LEU A 205 10.81 -14.86 -19.41
C LEU A 205 9.79 -15.77 -20.10
N LEU A 206 9.80 -15.79 -21.45
CA LEU A 206 8.95 -16.70 -22.23
C LEU A 206 9.37 -18.16 -22.04
N ALA A 207 10.66 -18.45 -22.02
CA ALA A 207 11.16 -19.80 -21.74
C ALA A 207 10.78 -20.28 -20.33
N LEU A 208 10.89 -19.43 -19.30
CA LEU A 208 10.45 -19.73 -17.94
C LEU A 208 8.93 -19.96 -17.82
N SER A 209 8.16 -19.49 -18.79
CA SER A 209 6.71 -19.74 -18.87
C SER A 209 6.36 -21.11 -19.45
N ASP A 210 7.32 -21.85 -20.02
CA ASP A 210 7.17 -23.26 -20.38
C ASP A 210 7.36 -24.15 -19.13
N PRO A 211 6.32 -24.86 -18.62
CA PRO A 211 6.44 -25.70 -17.44
C PRO A 211 7.39 -26.91 -17.61
N ASN A 212 7.78 -27.24 -18.82
CA ASN A 212 8.75 -28.29 -19.09
C ASN A 212 10.20 -27.80 -19.08
N PHE A 213 10.40 -26.48 -19.06
CA PHE A 213 11.75 -25.92 -19.05
C PHE A 213 12.38 -26.01 -17.65
N GLN A 214 13.58 -26.60 -17.62
CA GLN A 214 14.36 -26.77 -16.39
C GLN A 214 15.62 -25.90 -16.46
N VAL A 215 15.75 -24.92 -15.57
CA VAL A 215 16.93 -24.04 -15.53
C VAL A 215 18.21 -24.82 -15.28
N ASP A 216 18.15 -25.88 -14.49
CA ASP A 216 19.29 -26.77 -14.20
C ASP A 216 19.81 -27.52 -15.45
N SER A 217 19.03 -27.55 -16.55
CA SER A 217 19.48 -28.09 -17.84
C SER A 217 20.51 -27.19 -18.55
N LEU A 218 20.63 -25.93 -18.13
CA LEU A 218 21.58 -24.96 -18.70
C LEU A 218 22.98 -25.23 -18.12
N ILE A 219 23.74 -26.12 -18.74
CA ILE A 219 25.07 -26.57 -18.27
C ILE A 219 26.22 -26.12 -19.12
N GLY A 220 25.98 -25.32 -20.17
CA GLY A 220 27.01 -24.88 -21.10
C GLY A 220 27.50 -26.01 -22.01
N ASP A 221 26.61 -26.89 -22.42
CA ASP A 221 26.89 -28.03 -23.29
C ASP A 221 27.19 -27.57 -24.73
N ASP A 222 28.27 -28.07 -25.32
CA ASP A 222 28.65 -27.74 -26.69
C ASP A 222 27.74 -28.40 -27.75
N ILE A 223 27.08 -29.54 -27.43
CA ILE A 223 26.18 -30.25 -28.34
C ILE A 223 24.85 -29.52 -28.45
N LYS A 224 24.29 -29.11 -27.29
CA LYS A 224 23.07 -28.34 -27.23
C LYS A 224 23.26 -27.13 -26.33
N PRO A 225 23.78 -26.00 -26.86
CA PRO A 225 24.06 -24.80 -26.08
C PRO A 225 22.84 -24.28 -25.32
N ASP A 226 23.10 -23.56 -24.25
CA ASP A 226 22.05 -23.06 -23.37
C ASP A 226 21.04 -22.17 -24.10
N GLY A 227 21.49 -21.38 -25.07
CA GLY A 227 20.62 -20.57 -25.93
C GLY A 227 19.68 -21.38 -26.80
N MET A 228 20.09 -22.57 -27.22
CA MET A 228 19.22 -23.47 -27.96
C MET A 228 18.14 -24.05 -27.06
N LYS A 229 18.47 -24.39 -25.82
CA LYS A 229 17.50 -24.90 -24.82
C LYS A 229 16.46 -23.84 -24.46
N ILE A 230 16.89 -22.58 -24.23
CA ILE A 230 16.01 -21.43 -24.01
C ILE A 230 15.09 -21.20 -25.21
N PHE A 231 15.64 -21.24 -26.43
CA PHE A 231 14.87 -21.03 -27.63
C PHE A 231 13.83 -22.12 -27.87
N ASP A 232 14.18 -23.38 -27.64
CA ASP A 232 13.24 -24.50 -27.74
C ASP A 232 12.08 -24.35 -26.72
N ALA A 233 12.39 -23.99 -25.48
CA ALA A 233 11.40 -23.73 -24.45
C ALA A 233 10.45 -22.57 -24.82
N LEU A 234 11.00 -21.48 -25.32
CA LEU A 234 10.25 -20.34 -25.84
C LEU A 234 9.34 -20.77 -27.01
N SER A 235 9.85 -21.55 -27.98
CA SER A 235 9.05 -22.07 -29.09
C SER A 235 7.91 -22.95 -28.60
N ASN A 236 8.16 -23.86 -27.66
CA ASN A 236 7.15 -24.70 -27.03
C ASN A 236 6.07 -23.90 -26.32
N TYR A 237 6.47 -22.84 -25.61
CA TYR A 237 5.50 -21.93 -24.97
C TYR A 237 4.61 -21.24 -26.00
N LEU A 238 5.17 -20.69 -27.10
CA LEU A 238 4.40 -20.06 -28.17
C LEU A 238 3.42 -21.05 -28.86
N ASP A 239 3.79 -22.32 -29.00
CA ASP A 239 2.89 -23.38 -29.49
C ASP A 239 1.73 -23.64 -28.53
N ARG A 240 2.04 -23.68 -27.26
CA ARG A 240 1.02 -23.91 -26.21
C ARG A 240 -0.01 -22.80 -26.16
N VAL A 241 0.43 -21.52 -26.23
CA VAL A 241 -0.48 -20.36 -26.23
C VAL A 241 -1.13 -20.14 -27.60
N LYS A 242 -0.83 -21.00 -28.58
CA LYS A 242 -1.42 -21.00 -29.94
C LYS A 242 -1.30 -19.66 -30.64
N VAL A 243 -0.09 -19.10 -30.67
CA VAL A 243 0.18 -17.85 -31.39
C VAL A 243 -0.18 -18.02 -32.86
N SER A 244 -1.07 -17.18 -33.37
CA SER A 244 -1.58 -17.23 -34.74
C SER A 244 -1.52 -15.83 -35.38
N PRO A 245 -1.26 -15.69 -36.68
CA PRO A 245 -0.89 -16.75 -37.63
C PRO A 245 0.58 -17.24 -37.47
N ASP A 246 0.95 -18.34 -38.13
CA ASP A 246 2.30 -18.91 -38.07
C ASP A 246 3.40 -17.90 -38.46
N THR A 247 3.09 -16.97 -39.37
CA THR A 247 4.00 -15.88 -39.75
C THR A 247 4.35 -14.99 -38.56
N LYS A 248 3.39 -14.75 -37.66
CA LYS A 248 3.62 -13.98 -36.42
C LYS A 248 4.52 -14.74 -35.45
N LYS A 249 4.28 -16.05 -35.27
CA LYS A 249 5.15 -16.92 -34.47
C LYS A 249 6.57 -16.90 -35.00
N LYS A 250 6.74 -17.05 -36.31
CA LYS A 250 8.05 -17.04 -36.95
C LYS A 250 8.78 -15.70 -36.74
N ALA A 251 8.08 -14.58 -36.91
CA ALA A 251 8.65 -13.24 -36.69
C ALA A 251 9.12 -13.06 -35.22
N ILE A 252 8.36 -13.58 -34.24
CA ILE A 252 8.76 -13.57 -32.83
C ILE A 252 10.03 -14.42 -32.62
N LEU A 253 10.05 -15.63 -33.15
CA LEU A 253 11.21 -16.52 -33.05
C LEU A 253 12.45 -15.93 -33.68
N ASP A 254 12.33 -15.31 -34.87
CA ASP A 254 13.42 -14.63 -35.55
C ASP A 254 14.07 -13.53 -34.70
N GLN A 255 13.24 -12.73 -33.98
CA GLN A 255 13.75 -11.70 -33.07
C GLN A 255 14.51 -12.29 -31.87
N PHE A 256 14.07 -13.39 -31.33
CA PHE A 256 14.68 -14.02 -30.16
C PHE A 256 15.82 -14.98 -30.51
N SER A 257 16.13 -15.16 -31.79
CA SER A 257 17.26 -15.99 -32.25
C SER A 257 18.63 -15.52 -31.71
N ILE A 258 18.69 -14.30 -31.20
CA ILE A 258 19.87 -13.72 -30.55
C ILE A 258 20.40 -14.63 -29.42
N VAL A 259 19.52 -15.30 -28.64
CA VAL A 259 19.96 -16.17 -27.54
C VAL A 259 20.75 -17.39 -28.04
N GLN A 260 20.46 -17.86 -29.26
CA GLN A 260 21.19 -18.96 -29.87
C GLN A 260 22.49 -18.46 -30.53
N ASN A 261 22.43 -17.32 -31.22
CA ASN A 261 23.46 -16.89 -32.13
C ASN A 261 24.62 -16.15 -31.48
N ARG A 262 24.41 -15.58 -30.29
CA ARG A 262 25.46 -14.86 -29.55
C ARG A 262 26.39 -15.83 -28.82
N VAL A 263 27.60 -15.96 -29.31
CA VAL A 263 28.63 -16.86 -28.76
C VAL A 263 28.91 -16.55 -27.29
N ASN A 264 29.04 -15.26 -26.94
CA ASN A 264 29.36 -14.85 -25.58
C ASN A 264 28.28 -15.24 -24.55
N LEU A 265 27.03 -15.37 -24.96
CA LEU A 265 25.94 -15.81 -24.09
C LEU A 265 25.99 -17.30 -23.76
N ASN A 266 26.58 -18.10 -24.70
CA ASN A 266 26.54 -19.55 -24.66
C ASN A 266 27.84 -20.20 -24.16
N ARG A 267 28.91 -19.42 -23.96
CA ARG A 267 30.19 -19.92 -23.42
C ARG A 267 30.31 -19.62 -21.95
N THR A 268 30.92 -20.56 -21.21
CA THR A 268 31.20 -20.35 -19.77
C THR A 268 32.06 -19.11 -19.60
N HIS A 269 31.59 -18.17 -18.78
CA HIS A 269 32.31 -16.95 -18.41
C HIS A 269 33.18 -17.21 -17.20
N ASN A 270 34.45 -16.84 -17.24
CA ASN A 270 35.44 -17.17 -16.21
C ASN A 270 35.01 -16.68 -14.80
N GLN A 271 34.47 -15.47 -14.69
CA GLN A 271 34.04 -14.89 -13.40
C GLN A 271 32.75 -15.51 -12.88
N LEU A 272 31.86 -15.98 -13.76
CA LEU A 272 30.58 -16.57 -13.35
C LEU A 272 30.67 -18.08 -13.07
N GLY A 273 31.69 -18.77 -13.63
CA GLY A 273 31.81 -20.24 -13.58
C GLY A 273 30.67 -20.97 -14.33
N LYS A 274 29.84 -20.25 -15.05
CA LYS A 274 28.70 -20.73 -15.86
C LYS A 274 28.49 -19.84 -17.07
N THR A 275 27.57 -20.23 -17.97
CA THR A 275 27.22 -19.37 -19.12
C THR A 275 26.46 -18.13 -18.63
N PRO A 276 26.60 -16.97 -19.28
CA PRO A 276 25.80 -15.80 -19.01
C PRO A 276 24.29 -16.07 -19.10
N LEU A 277 23.83 -16.87 -20.07
CA LEU A 277 22.41 -17.24 -20.16
C LEU A 277 21.90 -18.00 -18.94
N ARG A 278 22.68 -18.94 -18.39
CA ARG A 278 22.31 -19.61 -17.16
C ARG A 278 22.22 -18.60 -16.01
N TYR A 279 23.22 -17.75 -15.86
CA TYR A 279 23.26 -16.73 -14.81
C TYR A 279 22.04 -15.80 -14.88
N PHE A 280 21.74 -15.25 -16.07
CA PHE A 280 20.58 -14.36 -16.25
C PHE A 280 19.26 -15.08 -16.03
N THR A 281 19.15 -16.35 -16.43
CA THR A 281 17.94 -17.15 -16.22
C THR A 281 17.69 -17.42 -14.75
N GLU A 282 18.72 -17.79 -13.98
CA GLU A 282 18.64 -17.94 -12.52
C GLU A 282 18.25 -16.61 -11.87
N PHE A 283 18.92 -15.52 -12.21
CA PHE A 283 18.64 -14.20 -11.66
C PHE A 283 17.18 -13.77 -11.90
N ILE A 284 16.71 -13.89 -13.15
CA ILE A 284 15.35 -13.50 -13.51
C ILE A 284 14.32 -14.41 -12.81
N LYS A 285 14.56 -15.72 -12.76
CA LYS A 285 13.69 -16.68 -12.09
C LYS A 285 13.51 -16.33 -10.61
N ASP A 286 14.62 -16.10 -9.92
CA ASP A 286 14.63 -15.97 -8.47
C ASP A 286 14.14 -14.57 -8.00
N ASN A 287 14.41 -13.53 -8.77
CA ASN A 287 14.17 -12.15 -8.34
C ASN A 287 12.99 -11.45 -9.05
N VAL A 288 12.69 -11.82 -10.29
CA VAL A 288 11.77 -11.04 -11.15
C VAL A 288 10.52 -11.85 -11.53
N TYR A 289 10.68 -13.12 -11.89
CA TYR A 289 9.62 -13.94 -12.48
C TYR A 289 8.40 -14.12 -11.58
N HIS A 290 8.59 -14.31 -10.28
CA HIS A 290 7.50 -14.46 -9.32
C HIS A 290 6.72 -13.17 -9.11
N THR A 291 7.39 -12.03 -9.17
CA THR A 291 6.78 -10.71 -9.00
C THR A 291 5.94 -10.33 -10.24
N ILE A 292 6.46 -10.60 -11.44
CA ILE A 292 5.71 -10.39 -12.70
C ILE A 292 4.43 -11.26 -12.74
N ARG A 293 4.48 -12.47 -12.21
CA ARG A 293 3.34 -13.39 -12.23
C ARG A 293 2.22 -13.00 -11.26
N ARG A 294 2.52 -12.20 -10.23
CA ARG A 294 1.54 -11.71 -9.23
C ARG A 294 0.90 -10.39 -9.62
N ASN A 295 1.59 -9.58 -10.38
CA ASN A 295 1.13 -8.27 -10.86
C ASN A 295 0.80 -8.37 -12.35
N THR A 296 -0.08 -7.50 -12.86
CA THR A 296 -0.41 -7.47 -14.29
C THR A 296 0.88 -7.26 -15.12
N PRO A 297 1.19 -8.15 -16.09
CA PRO A 297 2.46 -8.15 -16.83
C PRO A 297 2.79 -6.82 -17.53
N GLU A 298 1.77 -6.04 -17.88
CA GLU A 298 1.91 -4.77 -18.61
C GLU A 298 2.58 -3.66 -17.79
N ASP A 299 2.41 -3.67 -16.47
CA ASP A 299 2.93 -2.60 -15.61
C ASP A 299 4.39 -2.84 -15.20
N VAL A 300 4.78 -4.10 -15.01
CA VAL A 300 6.15 -4.47 -14.58
C VAL A 300 7.14 -4.42 -15.72
N LEU A 301 6.77 -4.93 -16.91
CA LEU A 301 7.65 -4.90 -18.08
C LEU A 301 7.82 -3.47 -18.62
N GLY A 302 6.77 -2.65 -18.60
CA GLY A 302 6.84 -1.25 -18.99
C GLY A 302 7.81 -0.44 -18.12
N ARG A 303 7.83 -0.68 -16.82
CA ARG A 303 8.74 -0.02 -15.88
C ARG A 303 10.16 -0.60 -15.91
N PHE A 304 10.29 -1.89 -16.20
CA PHE A 304 11.59 -2.54 -16.34
C PHE A 304 12.38 -2.06 -17.56
N TYR A 305 11.68 -1.62 -18.62
CA TYR A 305 12.28 -1.13 -19.88
C TYR A 305 12.09 0.37 -20.10
N GLY A 306 11.33 1.06 -19.26
CA GLY A 306 10.94 2.47 -19.46
C GLY A 306 11.91 3.50 -18.89
N GLU A 307 13.01 3.07 -18.25
CA GLU A 307 14.16 3.87 -17.86
C GLU A 307 15.40 3.37 -18.65
#